data_984810cf28368bcf5bc9712257f902dc
#
_entry.id   984810cf28368bcf5bc9712257f902dc
#
_cell.length_a   1.000
_cell.length_b   1.000
_cell.length_c   1.000
_cell.angle_alpha   90.00
_cell.angle_beta   90.00
_cell.angle_gamma   90.00
#
_symmetry.space_group_name_H-M   'P 1'
#
loop_
_entity.id
_entity.type
_entity.pdbx_description
1 polymer ?
#
loop_
_entity_poly.entity_id
_entity_poly.type
_entity_poly.pdbx_seq_one_letter_code
_entity_poly.pdbx_strand_id
1 'polypeptide(L)'
;MQKLRNIAIIAHVDHGKTTLVDKMILAGNILRDNAKQTGELILDNNDLERERGITILSKNVSVIYKDYKINIIDTPGHADFGGEVERVLNMCDGVLLLVDAFEGTMPQTRFVLQKALSLGKKPIVVINKVDKPNCRPEVVNEQVFDLMFTLDATEEQLDYKTIYGSAKQGWMSHVWNQPTDSISPLLDTILDEIPEPAVVEGTPQMLITSLEYSSYIGRIAVGKVTRGELKTGQNVTLAKRDGVTMQKSRIKELMVFELSLIHISEPTRHSLIS
;
A
#
# COMPACT_ATOMS: atom_id res chain seq x y z
N MET A 1 -17.39 -11.95 -7.39
CA MET A 1 -15.94 -11.71 -7.18
C MET A 1 -15.79 -10.55 -6.21
N GLN A 2 -14.89 -10.63 -5.24
CA GLN A 2 -14.61 -9.52 -4.33
C GLN A 2 -13.89 -8.41 -5.11
N LYS A 3 -14.38 -7.18 -4.99
CA LYS A 3 -13.76 -6.01 -5.62
C LYS A 3 -12.46 -5.67 -4.89
N LEU A 4 -11.41 -5.38 -5.63
CA LEU A 4 -10.06 -5.18 -5.09
C LEU A 4 -9.51 -3.79 -5.38
N ARG A 5 -8.70 -3.26 -4.47
CA ARG A 5 -7.82 -2.11 -4.68
C ARG A 5 -6.44 -2.44 -4.11
N ASN A 6 -5.39 -2.24 -4.88
CA ASN A 6 -4.02 -2.44 -4.42
C ASN A 6 -3.32 -1.08 -4.38
N ILE A 7 -2.93 -0.64 -3.20
CA ILE A 7 -2.29 0.66 -2.99
C ILE A 7 -0.95 0.50 -2.27
N ALA A 8 0.00 1.37 -2.59
CA ALA A 8 1.23 1.54 -1.81
C ALA A 8 1.21 2.90 -1.11
N ILE A 9 1.73 2.96 0.12
CA ILE A 9 1.84 4.21 0.86
C ILE A 9 3.27 4.72 0.79
N ILE A 10 3.45 5.89 0.22
CA ILE A 10 4.71 6.63 0.13
C ILE A 10 4.69 7.73 1.16
N ALA A 11 5.67 7.75 2.06
CA ALA A 11 5.80 8.80 3.07
C ALA A 11 7.25 8.99 3.46
N HIS A 12 7.58 10.20 3.90
CA HIS A 12 8.81 10.44 4.65
C HIS A 12 8.69 9.87 6.07
N VAL A 13 9.83 9.62 6.70
CA VAL A 13 9.89 9.23 8.12
C VAL A 13 9.13 10.27 8.96
N ASP A 14 8.40 9.83 9.96
CA ASP A 14 7.60 10.68 10.86
C ASP A 14 6.42 11.44 10.24
N HIS A 15 6.12 11.31 8.94
CA HIS A 15 4.90 11.90 8.34
C HIS A 15 3.60 11.22 8.81
N GLY A 16 3.69 10.12 9.57
CA GLY A 16 2.56 9.44 10.21
C GLY A 16 2.00 8.25 9.41
N LYS A 17 2.85 7.59 8.61
CA LYS A 17 2.49 6.44 7.79
C LYS A 17 1.89 5.30 8.61
N THR A 18 2.61 4.79 9.61
CA THR A 18 2.15 3.71 10.49
C THR A 18 0.83 4.06 11.18
N THR A 19 0.74 5.28 11.71
CA THR A 19 -0.50 5.76 12.36
C THR A 19 -1.69 5.78 11.39
N LEU A 20 -1.47 6.20 10.13
CA LEU A 20 -2.53 6.20 9.12
C LEU A 20 -2.99 4.78 8.80
N VAL A 21 -2.05 3.86 8.57
CA VAL A 21 -2.38 2.46 8.26
C VAL A 21 -3.12 1.80 9.41
N ASP A 22 -2.71 2.01 10.67
CA ASP A 22 -3.43 1.51 11.84
C ASP A 22 -4.88 2.03 11.89
N LYS A 23 -5.10 3.31 11.57
CA LYS A 23 -6.46 3.87 11.52
C LYS A 23 -7.28 3.29 10.37
N MET A 24 -6.65 3.02 9.22
CA MET A 24 -7.34 2.35 8.10
C MET A 24 -7.75 0.92 8.47
N ILE A 25 -6.88 0.17 9.17
CA ILE A 25 -7.19 -1.17 9.69
C ILE A 25 -8.37 -1.11 10.67
N LEU A 26 -8.33 -0.17 11.61
CA LEU A 26 -9.41 0.00 12.59
C LEU A 26 -10.74 0.35 11.91
N ALA A 27 -10.75 1.26 10.94
CA ALA A 27 -11.97 1.65 10.22
C ALA A 27 -12.59 0.51 9.41
N GLY A 28 -11.76 -0.36 8.81
CA GLY A 28 -12.24 -1.53 8.08
C GLY A 28 -12.76 -2.65 9.00
N ASN A 29 -12.28 -2.72 10.26
CA ASN A 29 -12.61 -3.79 11.19
C ASN A 29 -13.78 -3.45 12.14
N ILE A 30 -14.22 -2.21 12.21
CA ILE A 30 -15.37 -1.81 13.04
C ILE A 30 -16.65 -2.58 12.68
N LEU A 31 -16.70 -3.18 11.48
CA LEU A 31 -17.80 -4.03 11.03
C LEU A 31 -17.69 -5.49 11.49
N ARG A 32 -16.60 -5.91 12.14
CA ARG A 32 -16.48 -7.24 12.76
C ARG A 32 -16.33 -7.09 14.26
N ASP A 33 -17.36 -7.48 14.99
CA ASP A 33 -17.58 -7.31 16.44
C ASP A 33 -16.50 -7.85 17.43
N ASN A 34 -15.30 -8.20 16.98
CA ASN A 34 -14.29 -8.86 17.81
C ASN A 34 -12.94 -8.14 17.96
N ALA A 35 -12.76 -6.92 17.45
CA ALA A 35 -11.48 -6.19 17.57
C ALA A 35 -11.47 -5.13 18.69
N LYS A 36 -12.10 -5.43 19.82
CA LYS A 36 -11.85 -4.69 21.08
C LYS A 36 -10.67 -5.35 21.78
N GLN A 37 -9.47 -4.99 21.44
CA GLN A 37 -8.27 -5.04 22.29
C GLN A 37 -7.01 -5.07 21.44
N THR A 38 -6.39 -3.93 21.30
CA THR A 38 -4.95 -3.72 21.53
C THR A 38 -4.62 -2.28 21.13
N GLY A 39 -4.28 -1.47 22.11
CA GLY A 39 -3.77 -0.10 21.93
C GLY A 39 -2.31 -0.07 21.47
N GLU A 40 -1.81 -1.15 20.88
CA GLU A 40 -0.47 -1.27 20.32
C GLU A 40 -0.51 -1.07 18.82
N LEU A 41 0.52 -0.43 18.26
CA LEU A 41 0.74 -0.28 16.83
C LEU A 41 0.80 -1.67 16.18
N ILE A 42 -0.21 -1.98 15.37
CA ILE A 42 -0.42 -3.34 14.81
C ILE A 42 0.71 -3.71 13.83
N LEU A 43 1.33 -2.72 13.20
CA LEU A 43 2.34 -2.93 12.17
C LEU A 43 3.79 -3.03 12.68
N ASP A 44 4.13 -2.42 13.82
CA ASP A 44 5.52 -2.37 14.29
C ASP A 44 5.85 -3.54 15.23
N ASN A 45 5.95 -4.74 14.68
CA ASN A 45 6.31 -5.96 15.43
C ASN A 45 7.83 -6.25 15.49
N ASN A 46 8.67 -5.43 14.84
CA ASN A 46 10.12 -5.60 14.85
C ASN A 46 10.75 -4.61 15.84
N ASP A 47 11.52 -5.11 16.80
CA ASP A 47 12.15 -4.29 17.83
C ASP A 47 13.06 -3.19 17.24
N LEU A 48 13.75 -3.47 16.11
CA LEU A 48 14.57 -2.48 15.41
C LEU A 48 13.76 -1.39 14.72
N GLU A 49 12.58 -1.70 14.21
CA GLU A 49 11.67 -0.72 13.61
C GLU A 49 11.07 0.20 14.70
N ARG A 50 10.70 -0.41 15.85
CA ARG A 50 10.22 0.35 17.03
C ARG A 50 11.28 1.28 17.60
N GLU A 51 12.53 0.81 17.73
CA GLU A 51 13.64 1.59 18.29
C GLU A 51 14.01 2.77 17.38
N ARG A 52 13.97 2.58 16.06
CA ARG A 52 14.37 3.60 15.08
C ARG A 52 13.21 4.42 14.51
N GLY A 53 11.96 4.02 14.77
CA GLY A 53 10.76 4.70 14.23
C GLY A 53 10.66 4.64 12.69
N ILE A 54 11.32 3.66 12.04
CA ILE A 54 11.35 3.52 10.58
C ILE A 54 10.84 2.15 10.14
N THR A 55 10.14 2.07 9.01
CA THR A 55 9.80 0.82 8.35
C THR A 55 11.01 0.30 7.58
N ILE A 56 11.50 -0.87 7.91
CA ILE A 56 12.64 -1.53 7.25
C ILE A 56 12.15 -2.52 6.19
N LEU A 57 11.13 -3.30 6.50
CA LEU A 57 10.54 -4.29 5.60
C LEU A 57 9.17 -3.84 5.14
N SER A 58 8.90 -4.02 3.85
CA SER A 58 7.55 -3.80 3.31
C SER A 58 6.57 -4.78 3.95
N LYS A 59 5.47 -4.27 4.48
CA LYS A 59 4.41 -5.07 5.09
C LYS A 59 3.16 -5.00 4.23
N ASN A 60 2.51 -6.13 4.08
CA ASN A 60 1.26 -6.22 3.37
C ASN A 60 0.12 -6.36 4.37
N VAL A 61 -0.87 -5.50 4.24
CA VAL A 61 -2.07 -5.49 5.08
C VAL A 61 -3.28 -5.42 4.17
N SER A 62 -4.39 -6.03 4.55
CA SER A 62 -5.64 -5.82 3.83
C SER A 62 -6.75 -5.38 4.76
N VAL A 63 -7.59 -4.50 4.24
CA VAL A 63 -8.72 -3.89 4.94
C VAL A 63 -9.98 -4.15 4.13
N ILE A 64 -11.05 -4.58 4.77
CA ILE A 64 -12.36 -4.68 4.14
C ILE A 64 -13.13 -3.39 4.42
N TYR A 65 -13.50 -2.68 3.37
CA TYR A 65 -14.30 -1.47 3.47
C TYR A 65 -15.43 -1.50 2.45
N LYS A 66 -16.68 -1.41 2.92
CA LYS A 66 -17.86 -1.70 2.09
C LYS A 66 -17.70 -3.10 1.43
N ASP A 67 -17.92 -3.23 0.15
CA ASP A 67 -17.77 -4.48 -0.62
C ASP A 67 -16.37 -4.68 -1.22
N TYR A 68 -15.41 -3.84 -0.82
CA TYR A 68 -14.06 -3.84 -1.37
C TYR A 68 -13.04 -4.39 -0.36
N LYS A 69 -12.07 -5.10 -0.90
CA LYS A 69 -10.82 -5.43 -0.20
C LYS A 69 -9.73 -4.47 -0.69
N ILE A 70 -9.20 -3.67 0.22
CA ILE A 70 -8.10 -2.75 -0.05
C ILE A 70 -6.82 -3.39 0.49
N ASN A 71 -5.94 -3.79 -0.41
CA ASN A 71 -4.60 -4.26 -0.07
C ASN A 71 -3.67 -3.06 0.03
N ILE A 72 -3.05 -2.91 1.18
CA ILE A 72 -2.15 -1.80 1.52
C ILE A 72 -0.75 -2.38 1.63
N ILE A 73 0.17 -1.84 0.83
CA ILE A 73 1.58 -2.22 0.87
C ILE A 73 2.34 -1.06 1.47
N ASP A 74 2.92 -1.29 2.63
CA ASP A 74 3.75 -0.32 3.30
C ASP A 74 5.13 -0.26 2.64
N THR A 75 5.56 0.92 2.19
CA THR A 75 6.86 1.09 1.52
C THR A 75 7.91 1.57 2.50
N PRO A 76 9.16 1.05 2.41
CA PRO A 76 10.28 1.63 3.12
C PRO A 76 10.44 3.11 2.73
N GLY A 77 10.59 3.99 3.73
CA GLY A 77 10.71 5.44 3.49
C GLY A 77 12.12 5.89 3.07
N HIS A 78 13.13 5.02 3.11
CA HIS A 78 14.53 5.39 2.89
C HIS A 78 15.01 5.07 1.47
N ALA A 79 15.78 5.99 0.87
CA ALA A 79 16.31 5.85 -0.50
C ALA A 79 17.22 4.63 -0.70
N ASP A 80 17.83 4.12 0.37
CA ASP A 80 18.71 2.95 0.34
C ASP A 80 17.99 1.65 -0.08
N PHE A 81 16.65 1.62 0.01
CA PHE A 81 15.81 0.47 -0.34
C PHE A 81 15.18 0.57 -1.74
N GLY A 82 15.83 1.26 -2.68
CA GLY A 82 15.29 1.53 -4.02
C GLY A 82 14.79 0.31 -4.80
N GLY A 83 15.48 -0.84 -4.68
CA GLY A 83 15.06 -2.09 -5.32
C GLY A 83 13.79 -2.70 -4.69
N GLU A 84 13.55 -2.46 -3.41
CA GLU A 84 12.37 -2.92 -2.69
C GLU A 84 11.16 -2.04 -3.01
N VAL A 85 11.38 -0.74 -3.10
CA VAL A 85 10.37 0.23 -3.53
C VAL A 85 9.83 -0.11 -4.92
N GLU A 86 10.69 -0.41 -5.89
CA GLU A 86 10.25 -0.78 -7.24
C GLU A 86 9.42 -2.07 -7.26
N ARG A 87 9.80 -3.08 -6.46
CA ARG A 87 9.02 -4.32 -6.31
C ARG A 87 7.63 -4.06 -5.75
N VAL A 88 7.54 -3.24 -4.70
CA VAL A 88 6.27 -2.84 -4.08
C VAL A 88 5.39 -2.09 -5.07
N LEU A 89 5.93 -1.11 -5.79
CA LEU A 89 5.19 -0.32 -6.76
C LEU A 89 4.65 -1.15 -7.93
N ASN A 90 5.32 -2.25 -8.29
CA ASN A 90 4.80 -3.19 -9.30
C ASN A 90 3.60 -4.01 -8.79
N MET A 91 3.41 -4.14 -7.48
CA MET A 91 2.26 -4.84 -6.91
C MET A 91 1.01 -3.97 -6.79
N CYS A 92 1.16 -2.65 -6.67
CA CYS A 92 0.04 -1.73 -6.50
C CYS A 92 -0.54 -1.22 -7.83
N ASP A 93 -1.76 -0.70 -7.76
CA ASP A 93 -2.47 -0.08 -8.88
C ASP A 93 -2.51 1.44 -8.74
N GLY A 94 -2.31 1.98 -7.54
CA GLY A 94 -2.14 3.40 -7.25
C GLY A 94 -1.33 3.62 -5.98
N VAL A 95 -1.04 4.89 -5.68
CA VAL A 95 -0.20 5.25 -4.54
C VAL A 95 -0.85 6.33 -3.66
N LEU A 96 -0.68 6.22 -2.35
CA LEU A 96 -0.97 7.30 -1.41
C LEU A 96 0.33 8.03 -1.09
N LEU A 97 0.42 9.30 -1.44
CA LEU A 97 1.52 10.17 -1.07
C LEU A 97 1.17 10.91 0.22
N LEU A 98 1.74 10.48 1.33
CA LEU A 98 1.50 11.07 2.65
C LEU A 98 2.55 12.15 2.96
N VAL A 99 2.09 13.36 3.21
CA VAL A 99 2.93 14.54 3.48
C VAL A 99 2.48 15.22 4.77
N ASP A 100 3.45 15.62 5.60
CA ASP A 100 3.17 16.42 6.81
C ASP A 100 2.80 17.85 6.40
N ALA A 101 1.70 18.37 6.94
CA ALA A 101 1.17 19.72 6.65
C ALA A 101 2.11 20.88 7.07
N PHE A 102 3.15 20.60 7.85
CA PHE A 102 4.15 21.59 8.27
C PHE A 102 5.48 21.42 7.52
N GLU A 103 6.00 20.19 7.44
CA GLU A 103 7.31 19.90 6.83
C GLU A 103 7.28 19.98 5.31
N GLY A 104 6.15 19.57 4.70
CA GLY A 104 6.01 19.56 3.24
C GLY A 104 6.73 18.38 2.58
N THR A 105 7.12 18.58 1.31
CA THR A 105 7.81 17.55 0.51
C THR A 105 9.27 17.41 0.91
N MET A 106 9.73 16.17 1.11
CA MET A 106 11.08 15.86 1.55
C MET A 106 11.87 15.11 0.46
N PRO A 107 13.22 15.21 0.43
CA PRO A 107 14.05 14.63 -0.63
C PRO A 107 13.86 13.12 -0.86
N GLN A 108 13.65 12.36 0.21
CA GLN A 108 13.43 10.91 0.14
C GLN A 108 12.12 10.56 -0.57
N THR A 109 11.08 11.36 -0.33
CA THR A 109 9.78 11.21 -1.00
C THR A 109 9.90 11.39 -2.52
N ARG A 110 10.78 12.30 -2.97
CA ARG A 110 11.03 12.59 -4.39
C ARG A 110 11.40 11.33 -5.18
N PHE A 111 12.35 10.53 -4.67
CA PHE A 111 12.82 9.33 -5.35
C PHE A 111 11.69 8.28 -5.53
N VAL A 112 10.96 8.01 -4.45
CA VAL A 112 9.87 7.01 -4.47
C VAL A 112 8.72 7.49 -5.36
N LEU A 113 8.37 8.77 -5.27
CA LEU A 113 7.33 9.38 -6.11
C LEU A 113 7.72 9.33 -7.60
N GLN A 114 8.96 9.68 -7.95
CA GLN A 114 9.45 9.59 -9.33
C GLN A 114 9.31 8.18 -9.90
N LYS A 115 9.63 7.16 -9.12
CA LYS A 115 9.44 5.76 -9.52
C LYS A 115 7.98 5.41 -9.71
N ALA A 116 7.09 5.85 -8.82
CA ALA A 116 5.66 5.63 -8.94
C ALA A 116 5.08 6.28 -10.21
N LEU A 117 5.43 7.54 -10.48
CA LEU A 117 5.01 8.27 -11.67
C LEU A 117 5.52 7.61 -12.96
N SER A 118 6.80 7.20 -13.01
CA SER A 118 7.38 6.50 -14.16
C SER A 118 6.74 5.15 -14.46
N LEU A 119 6.12 4.51 -13.47
CA LEU A 119 5.35 3.28 -13.61
C LEU A 119 3.86 3.54 -13.93
N GLY A 120 3.50 4.79 -14.22
CA GLY A 120 2.13 5.19 -14.56
C GLY A 120 1.13 5.08 -13.39
N LYS A 121 1.61 5.11 -12.13
CA LYS A 121 0.71 5.02 -10.98
C LYS A 121 0.00 6.35 -10.75
N LYS A 122 -1.31 6.29 -10.47
CA LYS A 122 -2.09 7.46 -10.11
C LYS A 122 -1.87 7.76 -8.61
N PRO A 123 -1.46 8.99 -8.25
CA PRO A 123 -1.29 9.38 -6.86
C PRO A 123 -2.60 9.92 -6.26
N ILE A 124 -2.81 9.64 -4.96
CA ILE A 124 -3.71 10.39 -4.09
C ILE A 124 -2.82 11.06 -3.05
N VAL A 125 -2.96 12.36 -2.87
CA VAL A 125 -2.17 13.12 -1.90
C VAL A 125 -2.91 13.19 -0.58
N VAL A 126 -2.23 12.83 0.51
CA VAL A 126 -2.77 12.91 1.87
C VAL A 126 -1.92 13.88 2.67
N ILE A 127 -2.46 15.07 2.96
CA ILE A 127 -1.81 16.08 3.78
C ILE A 127 -2.23 15.86 5.24
N ASN A 128 -1.31 15.26 5.99
CA ASN A 128 -1.52 14.82 7.37
C ASN A 128 -1.08 15.87 8.39
N LYS A 129 -1.55 15.73 9.63
CA LYS A 129 -1.21 16.57 10.77
C LYS A 129 -1.70 18.03 10.64
N VAL A 130 -2.83 18.24 9.98
CA VAL A 130 -3.48 19.56 9.89
C VAL A 130 -4.06 20.03 11.24
N ASP A 131 -4.05 19.17 12.25
CA ASP A 131 -4.38 19.50 13.64
C ASP A 131 -3.30 20.32 14.36
N LYS A 132 -2.10 20.44 13.78
CA LYS A 132 -1.01 21.23 14.34
C LYS A 132 -1.22 22.73 14.11
N PRO A 133 -0.91 23.60 15.10
CA PRO A 133 -1.18 25.05 14.99
C PRO A 133 -0.37 25.76 13.88
N ASN A 134 0.76 25.17 13.46
CA ASN A 134 1.64 25.75 12.45
C ASN A 134 1.51 25.06 11.09
N CYS A 135 0.44 24.31 10.85
CA CYS A 135 0.22 23.65 9.57
C CYS A 135 0.01 24.67 8.44
N ARG A 136 0.46 24.29 7.24
CA ARG A 136 0.36 25.09 6.00
C ARG A 136 -0.15 24.22 4.85
N PRO A 137 -1.36 23.64 4.97
CA PRO A 137 -1.81 22.60 4.06
C PRO A 137 -1.91 23.06 2.60
N GLU A 138 -2.31 24.30 2.35
CA GLU A 138 -2.40 24.89 1.00
C GLU A 138 -1.01 25.04 0.36
N VAL A 139 -0.05 25.59 1.10
CA VAL A 139 1.34 25.74 0.64
C VAL A 139 1.98 24.36 0.38
N VAL A 140 1.70 23.39 1.25
CA VAL A 140 2.21 22.02 1.06
C VAL A 140 1.59 21.36 -0.16
N ASN A 141 0.31 21.60 -0.45
CA ASN A 141 -0.32 21.10 -1.67
C ASN A 141 0.31 21.69 -2.94
N GLU A 142 0.63 22.99 -2.93
CA GLU A 142 1.38 23.65 -4.03
C GLU A 142 2.77 23.02 -4.19
N GLN A 143 3.49 22.79 -3.09
CA GLN A 143 4.81 22.12 -3.13
C GLN A 143 4.74 20.71 -3.72
N VAL A 144 3.67 19.96 -3.42
CA VAL A 144 3.46 18.64 -4.01
C VAL A 144 3.20 18.74 -5.51
N PHE A 145 2.39 19.71 -5.93
CA PHE A 145 2.13 19.97 -7.35
C PHE A 145 3.43 20.33 -8.10
N ASP A 146 4.21 21.27 -7.58
CA ASP A 146 5.51 21.67 -8.15
C ASP A 146 6.49 20.49 -8.22
N LEU A 147 6.50 19.64 -7.17
CA LEU A 147 7.31 18.43 -7.17
C LEU A 147 6.89 17.47 -8.28
N MET A 148 5.60 17.19 -8.44
CA MET A 148 5.10 16.29 -9.48
C MET A 148 5.39 16.85 -10.86
N PHE A 149 5.19 18.15 -11.06
CA PHE A 149 5.53 18.83 -12.32
C PHE A 149 7.02 18.71 -12.65
N THR A 150 7.90 18.91 -11.66
CA THR A 150 9.36 18.74 -11.82
C THR A 150 9.78 17.29 -12.11
N LEU A 151 8.93 16.33 -11.77
CA LEU A 151 9.15 14.89 -12.00
C LEU A 151 8.51 14.39 -13.31
N ASP A 152 8.11 15.31 -14.20
CA ASP A 152 7.49 15.01 -15.49
C ASP A 152 6.20 14.16 -15.36
N ALA A 153 5.38 14.44 -14.34
CA ALA A 153 4.09 13.80 -14.18
C ALA A 153 3.17 14.12 -15.38
N THR A 154 2.38 13.14 -15.82
CA THR A 154 1.41 13.32 -16.90
C THR A 154 0.24 14.20 -16.43
N GLU A 155 -0.52 14.77 -17.37
CA GLU A 155 -1.74 15.56 -17.06
C GLU A 155 -2.72 14.77 -16.17
N GLU A 156 -2.91 13.47 -16.45
CA GLU A 156 -3.75 12.59 -15.65
C GLU A 156 -3.23 12.40 -14.22
N GLN A 157 -1.90 12.37 -14.03
CA GLN A 157 -1.27 12.28 -12.72
C GLN A 157 -1.30 13.61 -11.98
N LEU A 158 -1.28 14.73 -12.67
CA LEU A 158 -1.41 16.07 -12.09
C LEU A 158 -2.86 16.40 -11.66
N ASP A 159 -3.86 15.70 -12.23
CA ASP A 159 -5.26 15.73 -11.74
C ASP A 159 -5.46 14.77 -10.57
N TYR A 160 -4.60 14.88 -9.55
CA TYR A 160 -4.71 14.08 -8.34
C TYR A 160 -5.72 14.66 -7.36
N LYS A 161 -6.28 13.80 -6.50
CA LYS A 161 -7.13 14.22 -5.39
C LYS A 161 -6.30 14.43 -4.13
N THR A 162 -6.63 15.49 -3.40
CA THR A 162 -6.00 15.79 -2.10
C THR A 162 -7.00 15.55 -0.98
N ILE A 163 -6.54 14.83 0.03
CA ILE A 163 -7.25 14.59 1.29
C ILE A 163 -6.42 15.19 2.43
N TYR A 164 -7.09 15.86 3.34
CA TYR A 164 -6.49 16.52 4.50
C TYR A 164 -6.94 15.84 5.77
N GLY A 165 -6.11 15.81 6.80
CA GLY A 165 -6.59 15.31 8.08
C GLY A 165 -5.52 15.11 9.14
N SER A 166 -5.93 14.44 10.21
CA SER A 166 -5.08 13.98 11.30
C SER A 166 -5.22 12.49 11.51
N ALA A 167 -4.24 11.73 11.05
CA ALA A 167 -4.19 10.30 11.32
C ALA A 167 -4.20 10.01 12.82
N LYS A 168 -3.55 10.83 13.63
CA LYS A 168 -3.54 10.70 15.10
C LYS A 168 -4.94 10.82 15.69
N GLN A 169 -5.71 11.80 15.26
CA GLN A 169 -7.10 12.02 15.72
C GLN A 169 -8.10 11.10 15.01
N GLY A 170 -7.71 10.47 13.89
CA GLY A 170 -8.54 9.47 13.20
C GLY A 170 -9.59 10.05 12.26
N TRP A 171 -9.35 11.23 11.68
CA TRP A 171 -10.25 11.84 10.71
C TRP A 171 -9.55 12.31 9.44
N MET A 172 -10.26 12.30 8.32
CA MET A 172 -9.84 12.81 7.01
C MET A 172 -10.98 13.56 6.34
N SER A 173 -10.66 14.59 5.52
CA SER A 173 -11.62 15.45 4.85
C SER A 173 -11.09 15.94 3.50
N HIS A 174 -11.99 16.31 2.59
CA HIS A 174 -11.64 17.00 1.34
C HIS A 174 -11.28 18.47 1.55
N VAL A 175 -11.62 19.03 2.72
CA VAL A 175 -11.36 20.42 3.08
C VAL A 175 -10.56 20.47 4.38
N TRP A 176 -9.40 21.09 4.37
CA TRP A 176 -8.42 20.99 5.44
C TRP A 176 -8.90 21.53 6.82
N ASN A 177 -9.79 22.54 6.82
CA ASN A 177 -10.33 23.17 8.02
C ASN A 177 -11.74 22.67 8.40
N GLN A 178 -12.19 21.57 7.82
CA GLN A 178 -13.48 20.93 8.12
C GLN A 178 -13.26 19.49 8.56
N PRO A 179 -12.92 19.24 9.84
CA PRO A 179 -12.73 17.90 10.36
C PRO A 179 -14.02 17.07 10.26
N THR A 180 -13.86 15.78 10.00
CA THR A 180 -14.92 14.78 10.02
C THR A 180 -14.77 13.86 11.23
N ASP A 181 -15.68 12.92 11.41
CA ASP A 181 -15.63 11.98 12.53
C ASP A 181 -14.84 10.69 12.21
N SER A 182 -14.33 10.55 10.97
CA SER A 182 -13.70 9.30 10.52
C SER A 182 -12.71 9.50 9.38
N ILE A 183 -12.00 8.42 9.04
CA ILE A 183 -11.14 8.36 7.85
C ILE A 183 -11.88 7.90 6.58
N SER A 184 -13.19 7.70 6.65
CA SER A 184 -14.00 7.25 5.51
C SER A 184 -13.81 8.07 4.24
N PRO A 185 -13.67 9.42 4.28
CA PRO A 185 -13.39 10.19 3.06
C PRO A 185 -12.14 9.76 2.31
N LEU A 186 -11.08 9.34 3.01
CA LEU A 186 -9.89 8.79 2.37
C LEU A 186 -10.17 7.42 1.73
N LEU A 187 -10.87 6.54 2.45
CA LEU A 187 -11.21 5.21 1.93
C LEU A 187 -12.13 5.32 0.70
N ASP A 188 -13.10 6.22 0.72
CA ASP A 188 -13.98 6.49 -0.42
C ASP A 188 -13.18 7.02 -1.62
N THR A 189 -12.27 7.97 -1.40
CA THR A 189 -11.39 8.48 -2.46
C THR A 189 -10.51 7.38 -3.06
N ILE A 190 -10.00 6.43 -2.25
CA ILE A 190 -9.26 5.28 -2.76
C ILE A 190 -10.13 4.42 -3.68
N LEU A 191 -11.40 4.20 -3.34
CA LEU A 191 -12.31 3.41 -4.16
C LEU A 191 -12.63 4.10 -5.50
N ASP A 192 -12.75 5.43 -5.48
CA ASP A 192 -13.14 6.23 -6.64
C ASP A 192 -11.97 6.47 -7.61
N GLU A 193 -10.78 6.73 -7.08
CA GLU A 193 -9.63 7.17 -7.88
C GLU A 193 -8.69 6.03 -8.30
N ILE A 194 -8.55 4.99 -7.49
CA ILE A 194 -7.64 3.88 -7.82
C ILE A 194 -8.40 2.84 -8.64
N PRO A 195 -7.88 2.46 -9.83
CA PRO A 195 -8.54 1.47 -10.67
C PRO A 195 -8.54 0.07 -10.06
N GLU A 196 -9.46 -0.76 -10.50
CA GLU A 196 -9.40 -2.20 -10.22
C GLU A 196 -8.20 -2.83 -10.93
N PRO A 197 -7.59 -3.86 -10.33
CA PRO A 197 -6.55 -4.62 -11.02
C PRO A 197 -7.05 -5.14 -12.37
N ALA A 198 -6.27 -4.93 -13.42
CA ALA A 198 -6.62 -5.41 -14.75
C ALA A 198 -6.72 -6.93 -14.78
N VAL A 199 -7.85 -7.46 -15.25
CA VAL A 199 -8.06 -8.91 -15.43
C VAL A 199 -7.53 -9.30 -16.80
N VAL A 200 -6.44 -10.07 -16.85
CA VAL A 200 -5.84 -10.59 -18.07
C VAL A 200 -6.05 -12.10 -18.09
N GLU A 201 -6.82 -12.60 -19.06
CA GLU A 201 -7.05 -14.03 -19.24
C GLU A 201 -5.81 -14.70 -19.87
N GLY A 202 -5.62 -15.99 -19.58
CA GLY A 202 -4.56 -16.79 -20.19
C GLY A 202 -3.82 -17.71 -19.22
N THR A 203 -2.66 -18.17 -19.63
CA THR A 203 -1.80 -19.03 -18.80
C THR A 203 -1.40 -18.29 -17.53
N PRO A 204 -1.54 -18.91 -16.35
CA PRO A 204 -1.25 -18.28 -15.08
C PRO A 204 0.17 -17.72 -15.00
N GLN A 205 0.27 -16.49 -14.55
CA GLN A 205 1.54 -15.81 -14.33
C GLN A 205 1.48 -14.98 -13.05
N MET A 206 2.49 -15.14 -12.19
CA MET A 206 2.66 -14.39 -10.97
C MET A 206 4.06 -13.78 -10.94
N LEU A 207 4.14 -12.49 -10.67
CA LEU A 207 5.41 -11.82 -10.39
C LEU A 207 5.71 -11.99 -8.89
N ILE A 208 6.77 -12.73 -8.58
CA ILE A 208 7.25 -12.89 -7.21
C ILE A 208 8.10 -11.66 -6.86
N THR A 209 7.72 -10.96 -5.80
CA THR A 209 8.35 -9.72 -5.34
C THR A 209 9.15 -9.92 -4.07
N SER A 210 8.70 -10.80 -3.17
CA SER A 210 9.43 -11.15 -1.97
C SER A 210 9.32 -12.64 -1.63
N LEU A 211 10.24 -13.11 -0.79
CA LEU A 211 10.23 -14.44 -0.24
C LEU A 211 10.21 -14.34 1.27
N GLU A 212 9.29 -15.05 1.88
CA GLU A 212 9.19 -15.19 3.32
C GLU A 212 9.47 -16.63 3.73
N TYR A 213 9.72 -16.85 4.99
CA TYR A 213 9.94 -18.18 5.54
C TYR A 213 9.15 -18.36 6.84
N SER A 214 8.39 -19.43 6.88
CA SER A 214 7.72 -19.90 8.10
C SER A 214 8.28 -21.25 8.52
N SER A 215 8.54 -21.44 9.82
CA SER A 215 8.98 -22.73 10.36
C SER A 215 7.97 -23.85 10.15
N TYR A 216 6.70 -23.54 9.95
CA TYR A 216 5.61 -24.51 9.73
C TYR A 216 5.36 -24.80 8.26
N ILE A 217 5.38 -23.79 7.40
CA ILE A 217 4.94 -23.87 6.00
C ILE A 217 6.15 -23.98 5.07
N GLY A 218 7.29 -23.47 5.50
CA GLY A 218 8.51 -23.40 4.71
C GLY A 218 8.61 -22.07 3.94
N ARG A 219 9.04 -22.11 2.69
CA ARG A 219 9.21 -20.92 1.85
C ARG A 219 7.87 -20.46 1.30
N ILE A 220 7.59 -19.17 1.47
CA ILE A 220 6.39 -18.49 0.98
C ILE A 220 6.83 -17.48 -0.09
N ALA A 221 6.23 -17.56 -1.28
CA ALA A 221 6.47 -16.61 -2.35
C ALA A 221 5.35 -15.58 -2.39
N VAL A 222 5.67 -14.32 -2.12
CA VAL A 222 4.71 -13.21 -2.13
C VAL A 222 4.79 -12.47 -3.46
N GLY A 223 3.63 -12.12 -4.03
CA GLY A 223 3.59 -11.38 -5.29
C GLY A 223 2.19 -11.11 -5.80
N LYS A 224 2.11 -10.57 -7.02
CA LYS A 224 0.86 -10.26 -7.73
C LYS A 224 0.64 -11.23 -8.89
N VAL A 225 -0.55 -11.80 -8.98
CA VAL A 225 -0.98 -12.52 -10.18
C VAL A 225 -1.26 -11.50 -11.27
N THR A 226 -0.50 -11.56 -12.36
CA THR A 226 -0.60 -10.62 -13.47
C THR A 226 -1.45 -11.15 -14.61
N ARG A 227 -1.63 -12.46 -14.69
CA ARG A 227 -2.44 -13.13 -15.73
C ARG A 227 -2.97 -14.46 -15.23
N GLY A 228 -4.16 -14.81 -15.68
CA GLY A 228 -4.81 -16.10 -15.40
C GLY A 228 -5.19 -16.28 -13.93
N GLU A 229 -5.27 -17.54 -13.51
CA GLU A 229 -5.70 -17.93 -12.17
C GLU A 229 -4.77 -19.00 -11.61
N LEU A 230 -4.35 -18.86 -10.36
CA LEU A 230 -3.60 -19.87 -9.64
C LEU A 230 -4.53 -20.71 -8.76
N LYS A 231 -4.22 -22.02 -8.67
CA LYS A 231 -4.96 -23.00 -7.87
C LYS A 231 -4.04 -23.83 -7.00
N THR A 232 -4.49 -24.19 -5.83
CA THR A 232 -3.81 -25.16 -4.97
C THR A 232 -3.62 -26.48 -5.73
N GLY A 233 -2.45 -27.07 -5.61
CA GLY A 233 -2.09 -28.31 -6.31
C GLY A 233 -1.66 -28.14 -7.77
N GLN A 234 -1.71 -26.93 -8.33
CA GLN A 234 -1.32 -26.65 -9.70
C GLN A 234 0.19 -26.80 -9.90
N ASN A 235 0.58 -27.42 -11.03
CA ASN A 235 1.97 -27.45 -11.47
C ASN A 235 2.34 -26.11 -12.11
N VAL A 236 3.45 -25.56 -11.69
CA VAL A 236 3.98 -24.27 -12.15
C VAL A 236 5.46 -24.40 -12.51
N THR A 237 5.95 -23.45 -13.29
CA THR A 237 7.36 -23.33 -13.59
C THR A 237 7.89 -22.03 -12.98
N LEU A 238 8.84 -22.13 -12.07
CA LEU A 238 9.55 -20.99 -11.55
C LEU A 238 10.60 -20.57 -12.59
N ALA A 239 10.45 -19.39 -13.15
CA ALA A 239 11.43 -18.77 -14.04
C ALA A 239 12.27 -17.78 -13.26
N LYS A 240 13.59 -17.88 -13.33
CA LYS A 240 14.50 -16.90 -12.75
C LYS A 240 14.72 -15.71 -13.70
N ARG A 241 15.29 -14.64 -13.17
CA ARG A 241 15.53 -13.39 -13.92
C ARG A 241 16.52 -13.58 -15.09
N ASP A 242 17.37 -14.61 -15.05
CA ASP A 242 18.29 -14.96 -16.14
C ASP A 242 17.58 -15.46 -17.41
N GLY A 243 16.25 -15.74 -17.33
CA GLY A 243 15.44 -16.25 -18.43
C GLY A 243 15.77 -17.69 -18.86
N VAL A 244 16.80 -18.30 -18.30
CA VAL A 244 17.31 -19.63 -18.65
C VAL A 244 16.98 -20.66 -17.57
N THR A 245 17.11 -20.29 -16.31
CA THR A 245 16.87 -21.20 -15.19
C THR A 245 15.39 -21.37 -14.96
N MET A 246 14.87 -22.56 -15.27
CA MET A 246 13.48 -22.93 -15.05
C MET A 246 13.39 -24.14 -14.13
N GLN A 247 12.60 -24.05 -13.08
CA GLN A 247 12.39 -25.12 -12.12
C GLN A 247 10.91 -25.47 -12.04
N LYS A 248 10.57 -26.74 -12.31
CA LYS A 248 9.22 -27.24 -12.10
C LYS A 248 8.92 -27.31 -10.61
N SER A 249 7.75 -26.84 -10.23
CA SER A 249 7.27 -26.84 -8.86
C SER A 249 5.76 -27.10 -8.83
N ARG A 250 5.23 -27.28 -7.63
CA ARG A 250 3.79 -27.45 -7.41
C ARG A 250 3.36 -26.51 -6.29
N ILE A 251 2.26 -25.81 -6.48
CA ILE A 251 1.66 -24.97 -5.45
C ILE A 251 1.08 -25.90 -4.38
N LYS A 252 1.62 -25.82 -3.17
CA LYS A 252 1.09 -26.59 -2.04
C LYS A 252 -0.16 -25.95 -1.47
N GLU A 253 -0.07 -24.65 -1.20
CA GLU A 253 -1.12 -23.84 -0.62
C GLU A 253 -1.13 -22.46 -1.28
N LEU A 254 -2.31 -21.85 -1.34
CA LEU A 254 -2.49 -20.45 -1.71
C LEU A 254 -2.99 -19.71 -0.49
N MET A 255 -2.40 -18.56 -0.25
CA MET A 255 -2.71 -17.71 0.88
C MET A 255 -2.97 -16.30 0.41
N VAL A 256 -3.79 -15.56 1.13
CA VAL A 256 -4.04 -14.14 0.92
C VAL A 256 -3.86 -13.39 2.22
N PHE A 257 -3.49 -12.13 2.11
CA PHE A 257 -3.42 -11.27 3.28
C PHE A 257 -4.85 -10.95 3.77
N GLU A 258 -5.10 -11.18 5.04
CA GLU A 258 -6.26 -10.67 5.78
C GLU A 258 -5.75 -9.95 7.02
N LEU A 259 -6.00 -8.64 7.11
CA LEU A 259 -5.34 -7.77 8.08
C LEU A 259 -3.81 -7.85 7.90
N SER A 260 -3.09 -8.10 8.97
CA SER A 260 -1.65 -8.41 8.95
C SER A 260 -1.35 -9.91 8.98
N LEU A 261 -2.36 -10.76 8.85
CA LEU A 261 -2.24 -12.22 8.89
C LEU A 261 -2.38 -12.82 7.50
N ILE A 262 -1.74 -13.96 7.29
CA ILE A 262 -1.81 -14.73 6.06
C ILE A 262 -2.78 -15.89 6.28
N HIS A 263 -3.81 -15.97 5.45
CA HIS A 263 -4.83 -17.03 5.53
C HIS A 263 -4.81 -17.91 4.28
N ILE A 264 -5.15 -19.21 4.45
CA ILE A 264 -5.34 -20.16 3.35
C ILE A 264 -6.52 -19.68 2.52
N SER A 265 -6.34 -19.60 1.20
CA SER A 265 -7.33 -19.11 0.25
C SER A 265 -7.79 -20.17 -0.72
N GLU A 266 -9.03 -20.03 -1.19
CA GLU A 266 -9.58 -20.62 -2.40
C GLU A 266 -8.84 -20.08 -3.65
N PRO A 267 -9.11 -20.63 -4.88
CA PRO A 267 -8.50 -20.16 -6.11
C PRO A 267 -8.56 -18.65 -6.27
N THR A 268 -7.43 -18.03 -6.57
CA THR A 268 -7.28 -16.57 -6.54
C THR A 268 -6.89 -16.01 -7.90
N ARG A 269 -7.60 -14.95 -8.33
CA ARG A 269 -7.31 -14.13 -9.51
C ARG A 269 -6.93 -12.73 -9.06
N HIS A 270 -5.88 -12.19 -9.66
CA HIS A 270 -5.50 -10.76 -9.59
C HIS A 270 -5.38 -10.13 -8.18
N SER A 271 -5.22 -10.93 -7.14
CA SER A 271 -4.95 -10.42 -5.79
C SER A 271 -3.46 -10.58 -5.42
N LEU A 272 -3.05 -9.89 -4.35
CA LEU A 272 -1.78 -10.19 -3.70
C LEU A 272 -1.85 -11.58 -3.08
N ILE A 273 -0.88 -12.42 -3.40
CA ILE A 273 -0.77 -13.81 -2.94
C ILE A 273 0.54 -13.99 -2.18
N SER A 274 0.49 -14.70 -1.10
CA SER A 274 1.65 -15.13 -0.32
C SER A 274 1.96 -16.62 -0.50
#